data_9f71b9a4e77b51afcac3d4a0a35d01da
#
_entry.id   9f71b9a4e77b51afcac3d4a0a35d01da
#
_cell.length_a   1.000
_cell.length_b   1.000
_cell.length_c   1.000
_cell.angle_alpha   90.00
_cell.angle_beta   90.00
_cell.angle_gamma   90.00
#
_symmetry.space_group_name_H-M   'P 1'
#
loop_
_entity.id
_entity.type
_entity.pdbx_description
1 polymer ?
#
loop_
_entity_poly.entity_id
_entity_poly.type
_entity_poly.pdbx_seq_one_letter_code
_entity_poly.pdbx_strand_id
1 'polypeptide(L)'
;MTNSLPTRFIFFLIILVLPSCKSESNEKNLARFKDTYLNESDIINEIPITLNQKDSAIFTDNYIHKWLVNQMIMDKSEEMIPMEVLKVEKKINKYKMSLISYEFEQFYINKRLDTSISKFQISKYYENHLDDFVLNDYAVKCMYLQVPKKSKFFKEIKKNYHLKNEDMIDKIMEIGQNEEVSLYYNPEEWVLFDDLMKQIPILEKYSKIEFIKKKKKVILDFNNYTYFINVYDFIIKNGISPLSFEENKIKSIILNQRAKNLRKKLRQDLYNDGIKNNLIDKIRQ
;
A
#
# COMPACT_ATOMS: atom_id res chain seq x y z
N MET A 1 70.83 -28.64 66.24
CA MET A 1 69.90 -28.30 67.30
C MET A 1 69.41 -26.93 67.03
N THR A 2 68.17 -26.80 66.57
CA THR A 2 67.24 -25.72 66.90
C THR A 2 66.02 -25.88 65.99
N ASN A 3 64.87 -26.24 66.61
CA ASN A 3 63.57 -26.35 66.01
C ASN A 3 63.06 -25.00 65.56
N SER A 4 62.43 -24.91 64.39
CA SER A 4 61.50 -23.83 64.02
C SER A 4 60.22 -24.41 63.50
N LEU A 5 59.11 -24.10 64.22
CA LEU A 5 57.74 -24.41 63.89
C LEU A 5 57.27 -23.73 62.58
N PRO A 6 56.38 -24.36 61.81
CA PRO A 6 55.78 -23.69 60.68
C PRO A 6 54.50 -22.92 61.11
N THR A 7 54.47 -21.64 60.74
CA THR A 7 53.37 -20.74 60.93
C THR A 7 52.23 -21.09 59.92
N ARG A 8 51.10 -21.56 60.45
CA ARG A 8 49.87 -21.80 59.68
C ARG A 8 49.21 -20.49 59.35
N PHE A 9 49.24 -20.08 58.07
CA PHE A 9 48.44 -18.99 57.53
C PHE A 9 47.02 -19.48 57.36
N ILE A 10 46.07 -19.01 58.18
CA ILE A 10 44.62 -19.18 58.01
C ILE A 10 44.16 -18.10 57.04
N PHE A 11 43.86 -18.49 55.79
CA PHE A 11 43.23 -17.63 54.81
C PHE A 11 41.74 -17.51 55.14
N PHE A 12 41.34 -16.36 55.68
CA PHE A 12 39.92 -16.05 55.95
C PHE A 12 39.28 -15.63 54.62
N LEU A 13 38.52 -16.57 54.01
CA LEU A 13 37.76 -16.32 52.78
C LEU A 13 36.55 -15.47 53.15
N ILE A 14 36.61 -14.16 52.97
CA ILE A 14 35.45 -13.25 53.10
C ILE A 14 34.62 -13.42 51.86
N ILE A 15 33.49 -14.17 51.96
CA ILE A 15 32.43 -14.25 50.93
C ILE A 15 31.70 -12.93 50.96
N LEU A 16 31.99 -12.03 50.01
CA LEU A 16 31.21 -10.80 49.73
C LEU A 16 29.89 -11.24 49.13
N VAL A 17 28.85 -11.33 49.92
CA VAL A 17 27.46 -11.44 49.47
C VAL A 17 27.02 -10.07 48.95
N LEU A 18 27.17 -9.88 47.65
CA LEU A 18 26.56 -8.70 46.99
C LEU A 18 25.05 -8.87 46.99
N PRO A 19 24.31 -7.93 47.58
CA PRO A 19 22.87 -7.94 47.40
C PRO A 19 22.60 -7.68 45.91
N SER A 20 22.09 -8.67 45.22
CA SER A 20 21.50 -8.51 43.88
C SER A 20 20.30 -7.63 44.05
N CYS A 21 20.49 -6.30 43.87
CA CYS A 21 19.38 -5.40 43.64
C CYS A 21 18.70 -5.83 42.33
N LYS A 22 17.63 -6.62 42.44
CA LYS A 22 16.62 -6.64 41.41
C LYS A 22 16.11 -5.21 41.31
N SER A 23 16.44 -4.54 40.24
CA SER A 23 15.76 -3.32 39.82
C SER A 23 14.29 -3.71 39.64
N GLU A 24 13.46 -3.44 40.64
CA GLU A 24 12.01 -3.40 40.46
C GLU A 24 11.78 -2.28 39.45
N SER A 25 11.53 -2.67 38.20
CA SER A 25 10.92 -1.76 37.25
C SER A 25 9.60 -1.32 37.88
N ASN A 26 9.44 -0.04 38.12
CA ASN A 26 8.21 0.57 38.63
C ASN A 26 7.13 0.52 37.51
N GLU A 27 6.89 -0.67 36.97
CA GLU A 27 5.85 -0.89 35.99
C GLU A 27 4.52 -0.90 36.71
N LYS A 28 3.65 0.01 36.31
CA LYS A 28 2.30 0.13 36.86
C LYS A 28 1.45 -1.02 36.35
N ASN A 29 1.07 -1.91 37.30
CA ASN A 29 0.18 -3.02 37.01
C ASN A 29 -1.26 -2.49 36.85
N LEU A 30 -1.91 -2.83 35.74
CA LEU A 30 -3.28 -2.44 35.43
C LEU A 30 -4.30 -3.53 35.78
N ALA A 31 -3.92 -4.80 35.64
CA ALA A 31 -4.75 -5.94 36.01
C ALA A 31 -3.89 -7.15 36.40
N ARG A 32 -4.52 -8.09 37.11
CA ARG A 32 -3.89 -9.35 37.51
C ARG A 32 -4.86 -10.52 37.33
N PHE A 33 -4.35 -11.61 36.80
CA PHE A 33 -5.00 -12.91 36.81
C PHE A 33 -4.00 -13.95 37.30
N LYS A 34 -4.27 -14.60 38.46
CA LYS A 34 -3.33 -15.50 39.18
C LYS A 34 -1.96 -14.80 39.34
N ASP A 35 -0.91 -15.35 38.77
CA ASP A 35 0.46 -14.85 38.86
C ASP A 35 0.87 -14.00 37.60
N THR A 36 -0.07 -13.77 36.70
CA THR A 36 0.17 -12.99 35.47
C THR A 36 -0.39 -11.58 35.64
N TYR A 37 0.41 -10.58 35.27
CA TYR A 37 0.06 -9.17 35.35
C TYR A 37 -0.03 -8.55 33.97
N LEU A 38 -0.97 -7.64 33.77
CA LEU A 38 -1.03 -6.76 32.64
C LEU A 38 -0.44 -5.42 33.07
N ASN A 39 0.63 -4.98 32.44
CA ASN A 39 1.32 -3.75 32.75
C ASN A 39 0.84 -2.59 31.87
N GLU A 40 1.06 -1.37 32.30
CA GLU A 40 0.76 -0.17 31.50
C GLU A 40 1.57 -0.15 30.18
N SER A 41 2.81 -0.64 30.20
CA SER A 41 3.68 -0.80 29.03
C SER A 41 3.08 -1.70 27.93
N ASP A 42 2.28 -2.69 28.30
CA ASP A 42 1.67 -3.62 27.37
C ASP A 42 0.53 -2.97 26.56
N ILE A 43 -0.08 -1.90 27.08
CA ILE A 43 -1.21 -1.23 26.44
C ILE A 43 -0.81 0.06 25.72
N ILE A 44 0.23 0.74 26.17
CA ILE A 44 0.55 2.10 25.73
C ILE A 44 0.72 2.21 24.21
N ASN A 45 1.27 1.17 23.58
CA ASN A 45 1.49 1.12 22.14
C ASN A 45 0.24 0.69 21.35
N GLU A 46 -0.77 0.19 22.04
CA GLU A 46 -2.04 -0.26 21.44
C GLU A 46 -3.09 0.86 21.43
N ILE A 47 -2.88 1.92 22.24
CA ILE A 47 -3.80 3.05 22.29
C ILE A 47 -3.59 3.94 21.06
N PRO A 48 -4.63 4.13 20.20
CA PRO A 48 -4.53 5.02 19.05
C PRO A 48 -4.22 6.46 19.48
N ILE A 49 -3.18 7.05 18.87
CA ILE A 49 -2.72 8.42 19.19
C ILE A 49 -3.82 9.49 18.97
N THR A 50 -4.83 9.17 18.17
CA THR A 50 -5.92 10.08 17.82
C THR A 50 -7.01 10.19 18.90
N LEU A 51 -6.97 9.36 19.94
CA LEU A 51 -7.98 9.36 20.99
C LEU A 51 -7.74 10.51 21.98
N ASN A 52 -8.83 11.15 22.40
CA ASN A 52 -8.80 12.08 23.52
C ASN A 52 -8.69 11.31 24.86
N GLN A 53 -8.43 12.02 25.95
CA GLN A 53 -8.20 11.43 27.27
C GLN A 53 -9.36 10.54 27.76
N LYS A 54 -10.62 10.93 27.49
CA LYS A 54 -11.81 10.18 27.91
C LYS A 54 -11.93 8.88 27.11
N ASP A 55 -11.74 8.95 25.81
CA ASP A 55 -11.83 7.78 24.92
C ASP A 55 -10.65 6.84 25.16
N SER A 56 -9.46 7.35 25.48
CA SER A 56 -8.31 6.53 25.88
C SER A 56 -8.59 5.76 27.17
N ALA A 57 -9.25 6.36 28.15
CA ALA A 57 -9.64 5.67 29.38
C ALA A 57 -10.63 4.52 29.10
N ILE A 58 -11.65 4.78 28.27
CA ILE A 58 -12.63 3.75 27.86
C ILE A 58 -11.92 2.62 27.08
N PHE A 59 -10.99 2.97 26.20
CA PHE A 59 -10.19 1.98 25.46
C PHE A 59 -9.40 1.10 26.44
N THR A 60 -8.72 1.69 27.40
CA THR A 60 -7.94 0.99 28.42
C THR A 60 -8.80 0.05 29.24
N ASP A 61 -9.96 0.47 29.71
CA ASP A 61 -10.88 -0.37 30.49
C ASP A 61 -11.40 -1.55 29.66
N ASN A 62 -11.75 -1.33 28.40
CA ASN A 62 -12.15 -2.40 27.49
C ASN A 62 -11.02 -3.40 27.19
N TYR A 63 -9.79 -2.89 27.06
CA TYR A 63 -8.61 -3.74 26.85
C TYR A 63 -8.34 -4.61 28.07
N ILE A 64 -8.36 -4.03 29.27
CA ILE A 64 -8.21 -4.76 30.54
C ILE A 64 -9.29 -5.85 30.65
N HIS A 65 -10.55 -5.50 30.41
CA HIS A 65 -11.64 -6.49 30.44
C HIS A 65 -11.41 -7.64 29.48
N LYS A 66 -11.08 -7.33 28.24
CA LYS A 66 -10.78 -8.33 27.19
C LYS A 66 -9.60 -9.22 27.59
N TRP A 67 -8.53 -8.64 28.15
CA TRP A 67 -7.37 -9.37 28.61
C TRP A 67 -7.74 -10.37 29.72
N LEU A 68 -8.48 -9.92 30.76
CA LEU A 68 -8.95 -10.77 31.83
C LEU A 68 -9.82 -11.93 31.33
N VAL A 69 -10.76 -11.66 30.43
CA VAL A 69 -11.59 -12.69 29.81
C VAL A 69 -10.74 -13.71 29.04
N ASN A 70 -9.75 -13.24 28.29
CA ASN A 70 -8.83 -14.13 27.56
C ASN A 70 -8.01 -15.02 28.51
N GLN A 71 -7.53 -14.48 29.64
CA GLN A 71 -6.81 -15.27 30.66
C GLN A 71 -7.72 -16.36 31.24
N MET A 72 -8.98 -16.03 31.54
CA MET A 72 -9.94 -17.00 32.04
C MET A 72 -10.27 -18.08 31.00
N ILE A 73 -10.39 -17.70 29.72
CA ILE A 73 -10.61 -18.68 28.64
C ILE A 73 -9.41 -19.63 28.54
N MET A 74 -8.20 -19.11 28.61
CA MET A 74 -6.98 -19.91 28.57
C MET A 74 -6.95 -20.94 29.73
N ASP A 75 -7.18 -20.45 30.95
CA ASP A 75 -7.23 -21.27 32.17
C ASP A 75 -8.29 -22.37 32.06
N LYS A 76 -9.48 -22.03 31.62
CA LYS A 76 -10.57 -23.00 31.43
C LYS A 76 -10.30 -23.97 30.29
N SER A 77 -9.65 -23.51 29.23
CA SER A 77 -9.31 -24.41 28.11
C SER A 77 -8.30 -25.49 28.51
N GLU A 78 -7.33 -25.14 29.36
CA GLU A 78 -6.37 -26.11 29.91
C GLU A 78 -7.04 -27.15 30.80
N GLU A 79 -8.07 -26.74 31.56
CA GLU A 79 -8.83 -27.66 32.41
C GLU A 79 -9.77 -28.56 31.60
N MET A 80 -10.41 -28.05 30.54
CA MET A 80 -11.51 -28.74 29.86
C MET A 80 -11.10 -29.50 28.61
N ILE A 81 -9.98 -29.12 27.97
CA ILE A 81 -9.59 -29.68 26.67
C ILE A 81 -8.28 -30.46 26.82
N PRO A 82 -8.27 -31.77 26.52
CA PRO A 82 -7.03 -32.54 26.54
C PRO A 82 -5.98 -31.92 25.60
N MET A 83 -4.74 -31.80 26.06
CA MET A 83 -3.64 -31.17 25.29
C MET A 83 -3.39 -31.85 23.95
N GLU A 84 -3.62 -33.17 23.84
CA GLU A 84 -3.52 -33.91 22.58
C GLU A 84 -4.55 -33.47 21.56
N VAL A 85 -5.73 -32.98 21.97
CA VAL A 85 -6.79 -32.46 21.08
C VAL A 85 -6.43 -31.08 20.58
N LEU A 86 -5.83 -30.24 21.41
CA LEU A 86 -5.47 -28.87 21.05
C LEU A 86 -4.40 -28.84 19.98
N LYS A 87 -3.43 -29.77 19.99
CA LYS A 87 -2.25 -29.81 19.08
C LYS A 87 -1.61 -28.42 18.91
N VAL A 88 -1.66 -27.59 19.97
CA VAL A 88 -1.32 -26.17 19.93
C VAL A 88 0.14 -25.98 19.56
N GLU A 89 1.05 -26.73 20.17
CA GLU A 89 2.47 -26.62 19.87
C GLU A 89 2.80 -26.88 18.41
N LYS A 90 2.18 -27.91 17.82
CA LYS A 90 2.37 -28.20 16.40
C LYS A 90 1.86 -27.05 15.51
N LYS A 91 0.73 -26.41 15.88
CA LYS A 91 0.18 -25.25 15.18
C LYS A 91 1.08 -24.03 15.34
N ILE A 92 1.55 -23.76 16.56
CA ILE A 92 2.48 -22.65 16.85
C ILE A 92 3.78 -22.83 16.07
N ASN A 93 4.39 -24.01 16.12
CA ASN A 93 5.63 -24.28 15.38
C ASN A 93 5.45 -24.12 13.87
N LYS A 94 4.34 -24.61 13.31
CA LYS A 94 4.02 -24.43 11.90
C LYS A 94 3.86 -22.94 11.55
N TYR A 95 3.16 -22.19 12.38
CA TYR A 95 2.97 -20.74 12.19
C TYR A 95 4.29 -19.98 12.30
N LYS A 96 5.08 -20.26 13.35
CA LYS A 96 6.41 -19.70 13.54
C LYS A 96 7.31 -19.92 12.32
N MET A 97 7.36 -21.16 11.81
CA MET A 97 8.14 -21.48 10.61
C MET A 97 7.65 -20.73 9.38
N SER A 98 6.34 -20.63 9.19
CA SER A 98 5.78 -19.88 8.06
C SER A 98 6.10 -18.38 8.13
N LEU A 99 6.04 -17.80 9.33
CA LEU A 99 6.37 -16.39 9.56
C LEU A 99 7.86 -16.11 9.31
N ILE A 100 8.74 -16.92 9.91
CA ILE A 100 10.19 -16.78 9.69
C ILE A 100 10.54 -16.94 8.21
N SER A 101 9.94 -17.91 7.51
CA SER A 101 10.17 -18.13 6.09
C SER A 101 9.69 -16.94 5.26
N TYR A 102 8.53 -16.37 5.60
CA TYR A 102 8.00 -15.18 4.94
C TYR A 102 8.93 -13.98 5.14
N GLU A 103 9.32 -13.68 6.37
CA GLU A 103 10.20 -12.54 6.68
C GLU A 103 11.56 -12.68 5.99
N PHE A 104 12.14 -13.87 5.99
CA PHE A 104 13.39 -14.14 5.29
C PHE A 104 13.25 -13.93 3.77
N GLU A 105 12.18 -14.46 3.16
CA GLU A 105 11.93 -14.27 1.73
C GLU A 105 11.71 -12.79 1.38
N GLN A 106 10.97 -12.04 2.20
CA GLN A 106 10.77 -10.60 2.00
C GLN A 106 12.10 -9.83 2.09
N PHE A 107 12.89 -10.11 3.12
CA PHE A 107 14.22 -9.50 3.27
C PHE A 107 15.12 -9.78 2.06
N TYR A 108 15.13 -11.02 1.58
CA TYR A 108 15.91 -11.42 0.41
C TYR A 108 15.45 -10.70 -0.86
N ILE A 109 14.12 -10.65 -1.07
CA ILE A 109 13.52 -9.99 -2.23
C ILE A 109 13.82 -8.49 -2.19
N ASN A 110 13.59 -7.82 -1.06
CA ASN A 110 13.82 -6.39 -0.91
C ASN A 110 15.28 -5.98 -1.20
N LYS A 111 16.22 -6.86 -0.89
CA LYS A 111 17.63 -6.60 -1.17
C LYS A 111 18.08 -6.87 -2.60
N ARG A 112 17.37 -7.72 -3.35
CA ARG A 112 17.84 -8.23 -4.65
C ARG A 112 16.88 -7.98 -5.81
N LEU A 113 15.69 -7.48 -5.53
CA LEU A 113 14.73 -7.18 -6.58
C LEU A 113 15.23 -5.99 -7.41
N ASP A 114 15.44 -6.22 -8.71
CA ASP A 114 15.64 -5.14 -9.65
C ASP A 114 14.30 -4.45 -9.91
N THR A 115 14.18 -3.21 -9.43
CA THR A 115 12.99 -2.37 -9.56
C THR A 115 13.01 -1.48 -10.79
N SER A 116 14.12 -1.45 -11.54
CA SER A 116 14.21 -0.66 -12.76
C SER A 116 13.42 -1.31 -13.90
N ILE A 117 12.47 -0.56 -14.46
CA ILE A 117 11.64 -1.02 -15.56
C ILE A 117 11.71 0.01 -16.69
N SER A 118 12.18 -0.42 -17.86
CA SER A 118 12.28 0.44 -19.03
C SER A 118 10.91 0.61 -19.70
N LYS A 119 10.74 1.72 -20.42
CA LYS A 119 9.55 1.93 -21.27
C LYS A 119 9.36 0.81 -22.29
N PHE A 120 10.45 0.28 -22.83
CA PHE A 120 10.41 -0.87 -23.75
C PHE A 120 9.81 -2.12 -23.09
N GLN A 121 10.15 -2.43 -21.84
CA GLN A 121 9.56 -3.58 -21.13
C GLN A 121 8.07 -3.39 -20.90
N ILE A 122 7.63 -2.17 -20.59
CA ILE A 122 6.23 -1.83 -20.40
C ILE A 122 5.45 -1.98 -21.71
N SER A 123 5.94 -1.38 -22.81
CA SER A 123 5.31 -1.47 -24.12
C SER A 123 5.23 -2.93 -24.61
N LYS A 124 6.33 -3.68 -24.46
CA LYS A 124 6.36 -5.10 -24.86
C LYS A 124 5.38 -5.95 -24.05
N TYR A 125 5.26 -5.70 -22.74
CA TYR A 125 4.28 -6.39 -21.90
C TYR A 125 2.86 -6.08 -22.37
N TYR A 126 2.55 -4.80 -22.57
CA TYR A 126 1.26 -4.33 -23.06
C TYR A 126 0.87 -4.94 -24.40
N GLU A 127 1.77 -4.91 -25.40
CA GLU A 127 1.53 -5.47 -26.73
C GLU A 127 1.24 -6.98 -26.71
N ASN A 128 1.88 -7.71 -25.80
CA ASN A 128 1.67 -9.16 -25.67
C ASN A 128 0.42 -9.55 -24.86
N HIS A 129 -0.25 -8.57 -24.21
CA HIS A 129 -1.37 -8.84 -23.29
C HIS A 129 -2.53 -7.85 -23.52
N LEU A 130 -2.76 -7.42 -24.75
CA LEU A 130 -3.79 -6.43 -25.09
C LEU A 130 -5.17 -6.83 -24.60
N ASP A 131 -5.49 -8.11 -24.64
CA ASP A 131 -6.79 -8.65 -24.19
C ASP A 131 -7.02 -8.52 -22.68
N ASP A 132 -5.93 -8.34 -21.89
CA ASP A 132 -6.02 -8.12 -20.43
C ASP A 132 -6.33 -6.65 -20.08
N PHE A 133 -6.25 -5.74 -21.05
CA PHE A 133 -6.40 -4.30 -20.89
C PHE A 133 -7.63 -3.77 -21.60
N VAL A 134 -8.79 -4.02 -21.02
CA VAL A 134 -10.08 -3.59 -21.55
C VAL A 134 -10.59 -2.39 -20.78
N LEU A 135 -10.99 -1.34 -21.48
CA LEU A 135 -11.62 -0.16 -20.89
C LEU A 135 -13.00 -0.47 -20.34
N ASN A 136 -13.21 -0.15 -19.06
CA ASN A 136 -14.53 -0.27 -18.42
C ASN A 136 -15.44 0.94 -18.68
N ASP A 137 -14.91 2.02 -19.23
CA ASP A 137 -15.63 3.25 -19.58
C ASP A 137 -15.15 3.79 -20.93
N TYR A 138 -15.58 4.98 -21.30
CA TYR A 138 -15.16 5.70 -22.49
C TYR A 138 -13.92 6.54 -22.16
N ALA A 139 -12.98 6.63 -23.09
CA ALA A 139 -11.84 7.54 -23.00
C ALA A 139 -11.84 8.50 -24.17
N VAL A 140 -11.37 9.73 -23.94
CA VAL A 140 -11.28 10.77 -24.94
C VAL A 140 -9.94 11.49 -24.88
N LYS A 141 -9.48 11.97 -26.03
CA LYS A 141 -8.49 13.03 -26.12
C LYS A 141 -9.23 14.32 -26.46
N CYS A 142 -9.09 15.33 -25.63
CA CYS A 142 -9.88 16.54 -25.81
C CYS A 142 -9.18 17.81 -25.31
N MET A 143 -9.73 18.91 -25.73
CA MET A 143 -9.52 20.24 -25.15
C MET A 143 -10.87 20.76 -24.68
N TYR A 144 -10.92 21.46 -23.57
CA TYR A 144 -12.07 22.27 -23.22
C TYR A 144 -11.66 23.61 -22.59
N LEU A 145 -12.50 24.61 -22.79
CA LEU A 145 -12.45 25.91 -22.11
C LEU A 145 -13.76 26.15 -21.40
N GLN A 146 -13.67 26.59 -20.17
CA GLN A 146 -14.81 27.12 -19.41
C GLN A 146 -14.69 28.64 -19.38
N VAL A 147 -15.62 29.33 -20.01
CA VAL A 147 -15.56 30.76 -20.24
C VAL A 147 -16.79 31.42 -19.66
N PRO A 148 -16.66 32.45 -18.80
CA PRO A 148 -17.80 33.27 -18.38
C PRO A 148 -18.54 33.88 -19.57
N LYS A 149 -19.88 33.86 -19.57
CA LYS A 149 -20.69 34.39 -20.68
C LYS A 149 -20.43 35.88 -21.01
N LYS A 150 -19.96 36.65 -20.01
CA LYS A 150 -19.63 38.06 -20.12
C LYS A 150 -18.13 38.33 -20.39
N SER A 151 -17.31 37.29 -20.57
CA SER A 151 -15.89 37.44 -20.81
C SER A 151 -15.61 38.21 -22.10
N LYS A 152 -14.65 39.13 -22.08
CA LYS A 152 -14.16 39.84 -23.26
C LYS A 152 -13.58 38.92 -24.32
N PHE A 153 -13.09 37.74 -23.91
CA PHE A 153 -12.50 36.73 -24.79
C PHE A 153 -13.55 35.83 -25.48
N PHE A 154 -14.82 35.92 -25.10
CA PHE A 154 -15.86 35.00 -25.56
C PHE A 154 -15.95 34.88 -27.09
N LYS A 155 -15.97 36.03 -27.80
CA LYS A 155 -16.09 36.05 -29.26
C LYS A 155 -14.86 35.42 -29.94
N GLU A 156 -13.69 35.70 -29.43
CA GLU A 156 -12.42 35.19 -29.97
C GLU A 156 -12.31 33.67 -29.76
N ILE A 157 -12.60 33.20 -28.55
CA ILE A 157 -12.63 31.76 -28.23
C ILE A 157 -13.65 31.04 -29.10
N LYS A 158 -14.88 31.55 -29.23
CA LYS A 158 -15.94 30.97 -30.04
C LYS A 158 -15.53 30.79 -31.51
N LYS A 159 -14.76 31.72 -32.05
CA LYS A 159 -14.26 31.65 -33.44
C LYS A 159 -13.17 30.61 -33.60
N ASN A 160 -12.32 30.40 -32.58
CA ASN A 160 -11.00 29.77 -32.72
C ASN A 160 -10.81 28.46 -31.97
N TYR A 161 -11.66 28.10 -30.98
CA TYR A 161 -11.47 26.93 -30.10
C TYR A 161 -11.31 25.59 -30.81
N HIS A 162 -11.73 25.50 -32.06
CA HIS A 162 -11.70 24.29 -32.87
C HIS A 162 -10.51 24.21 -33.82
N LEU A 163 -9.69 25.27 -33.90
CA LEU A 163 -8.52 25.32 -34.76
C LEU A 163 -7.37 24.53 -34.11
N LYS A 164 -6.56 23.91 -34.96
CA LYS A 164 -5.43 23.09 -34.55
C LYS A 164 -4.08 23.68 -34.95
N ASN A 165 -4.05 24.97 -35.40
CA ASN A 165 -2.80 25.62 -35.72
C ASN A 165 -2.09 26.13 -34.44
N GLU A 166 -0.77 26.11 -34.45
CA GLU A 166 0.06 26.46 -33.29
C GLU A 166 -0.23 27.87 -32.77
N ASP A 167 -0.32 28.86 -33.67
CA ASP A 167 -0.59 30.28 -33.32
C ASP A 167 -1.89 30.46 -32.53
N MET A 168 -2.92 29.64 -32.82
CA MET A 168 -4.21 29.73 -32.14
C MET A 168 -4.21 28.98 -30.84
N ILE A 169 -3.43 27.92 -30.74
CA ILE A 169 -3.22 27.18 -29.49
C ILE A 169 -2.49 28.08 -28.49
N ASP A 170 -1.41 28.75 -28.92
CA ASP A 170 -0.65 29.67 -28.08
C ASP A 170 -1.55 30.83 -27.60
N LYS A 171 -2.38 31.35 -28.45
CA LYS A 171 -3.35 32.39 -28.10
C LYS A 171 -4.40 31.92 -27.09
N ILE A 172 -4.91 30.71 -27.24
CA ILE A 172 -5.85 30.07 -26.29
C ILE A 172 -5.15 29.82 -24.97
N MET A 173 -3.89 29.37 -24.99
CA MET A 173 -3.07 29.18 -23.80
C MET A 173 -2.83 30.49 -23.06
N GLU A 174 -2.52 31.57 -23.78
CA GLU A 174 -2.39 32.93 -23.21
C GLU A 174 -3.71 33.40 -22.57
N ILE A 175 -4.84 33.22 -23.25
CA ILE A 175 -6.18 33.53 -22.70
C ILE A 175 -6.46 32.66 -21.47
N GLY A 176 -6.08 31.39 -21.47
CA GLY A 176 -6.25 30.43 -20.35
C GLY A 176 -5.46 30.80 -19.12
N GLN A 177 -4.44 31.64 -19.19
CA GLN A 177 -3.72 32.20 -18.05
C GLN A 177 -4.52 33.29 -17.31
N ASN A 178 -5.61 33.76 -17.90
CA ASN A 178 -6.52 34.71 -17.24
C ASN A 178 -7.40 34.00 -16.23
N GLU A 179 -7.50 34.50 -15.01
CA GLU A 179 -8.26 33.93 -13.90
C GLU A 179 -9.74 33.65 -14.20
N GLU A 180 -10.31 34.33 -15.21
CA GLU A 180 -11.70 34.18 -15.62
C GLU A 180 -11.96 32.94 -16.51
N VAL A 181 -10.92 32.40 -17.14
CA VAL A 181 -11.04 31.30 -18.12
C VAL A 181 -10.30 30.08 -17.63
N SER A 182 -11.00 28.95 -17.49
CA SER A 182 -10.35 27.67 -17.22
C SER A 182 -10.11 26.93 -18.53
N LEU A 183 -8.88 26.52 -18.76
CA LEU A 183 -8.45 25.78 -19.94
C LEU A 183 -7.89 24.40 -19.53
N TYR A 184 -8.40 23.35 -20.14
CA TYR A 184 -7.74 22.07 -20.24
C TYR A 184 -7.32 21.82 -21.67
N TYR A 185 -6.04 21.70 -21.90
CA TYR A 185 -5.47 21.41 -23.22
C TYR A 185 -4.41 20.31 -23.11
N ASN A 186 -4.79 19.10 -23.44
CA ASN A 186 -3.84 18.00 -23.60
C ASN A 186 -4.33 17.05 -24.72
N PRO A 187 -4.03 17.37 -26.00
CA PRO A 187 -4.53 16.61 -27.15
C PRO A 187 -3.91 15.21 -27.28
N GLU A 188 -2.81 14.95 -26.58
CA GLU A 188 -2.11 13.66 -26.64
C GLU A 188 -2.45 12.73 -25.48
N GLU A 189 -3.04 13.25 -24.41
CA GLU A 189 -3.37 12.49 -23.24
C GLU A 189 -4.81 11.96 -23.28
N TRP A 190 -4.95 10.70 -22.93
CA TRP A 190 -6.25 10.09 -22.74
C TRP A 190 -6.82 10.45 -21.37
N VAL A 191 -8.11 10.81 -21.33
CA VAL A 191 -8.88 11.09 -20.12
C VAL A 191 -10.12 10.23 -20.12
N LEU A 192 -10.49 9.68 -18.97
CA LEU A 192 -11.76 8.98 -18.84
C LEU A 192 -12.93 9.97 -18.99
N PHE A 193 -13.97 9.56 -19.70
CA PHE A 193 -15.11 10.44 -19.93
C PHE A 193 -15.83 10.83 -18.63
N ASP A 194 -15.82 9.95 -17.63
CA ASP A 194 -16.36 10.24 -16.31
C ASP A 194 -15.60 11.35 -15.58
N ASP A 195 -14.29 11.40 -15.75
CA ASP A 195 -13.49 12.49 -15.18
C ASP A 195 -13.73 13.82 -15.92
N LEU A 196 -13.96 13.76 -17.23
CA LEU A 196 -14.38 14.94 -17.99
C LEU A 196 -15.76 15.43 -17.53
N MET A 197 -16.71 14.54 -17.25
CA MET A 197 -18.05 14.91 -16.75
C MET A 197 -17.98 15.58 -15.38
N LYS A 198 -17.07 15.22 -14.51
CA LYS A 198 -16.85 15.90 -13.22
C LYS A 198 -16.43 17.36 -13.41
N GLN A 199 -15.63 17.63 -14.44
CA GLN A 199 -15.18 18.99 -14.78
C GLN A 199 -16.23 19.78 -15.57
N ILE A 200 -17.05 19.10 -16.35
CA ILE A 200 -18.09 19.69 -17.23
C ILE A 200 -19.45 19.07 -16.90
N PRO A 201 -20.11 19.48 -15.80
CA PRO A 201 -21.32 18.81 -15.30
C PRO A 201 -22.49 18.73 -16.29
N ILE A 202 -22.59 19.66 -17.23
CA ILE A 202 -23.62 19.64 -18.29
C ILE A 202 -23.55 18.38 -19.15
N LEU A 203 -22.39 17.69 -19.20
CA LEU A 203 -22.24 16.44 -19.95
C LEU A 203 -23.06 15.28 -19.40
N GLU A 204 -23.46 15.32 -18.13
CA GLU A 204 -24.34 14.31 -17.52
C GLU A 204 -25.69 14.21 -18.25
N LYS A 205 -26.12 15.28 -18.94
CA LYS A 205 -27.37 15.29 -19.70
C LYS A 205 -27.28 14.57 -21.06
N TYR A 206 -26.08 14.14 -21.44
CA TYR A 206 -25.85 13.51 -22.74
C TYR A 206 -25.48 12.04 -22.58
N SER A 207 -25.93 11.21 -23.52
CA SER A 207 -25.40 9.87 -23.66
C SER A 207 -23.91 9.95 -24.04
N LYS A 208 -23.03 9.30 -23.28
CA LYS A 208 -21.57 9.30 -23.52
C LYS A 208 -21.25 8.93 -24.97
N ILE A 209 -21.78 7.82 -25.45
CA ILE A 209 -21.51 7.33 -26.81
C ILE A 209 -22.03 8.28 -27.89
N GLU A 210 -23.20 8.89 -27.70
CA GLU A 210 -23.74 9.85 -28.66
C GLU A 210 -22.92 11.14 -28.69
N PHE A 211 -22.50 11.60 -27.51
CA PHE A 211 -21.65 12.78 -27.40
C PHE A 211 -20.34 12.60 -28.14
N ILE A 212 -19.58 11.55 -27.84
CA ILE A 212 -18.26 11.35 -28.42
C ILE A 212 -18.28 11.00 -29.90
N LYS A 213 -19.32 10.27 -30.38
CA LYS A 213 -19.44 9.91 -31.80
C LYS A 213 -19.96 11.05 -32.67
N LYS A 214 -20.93 11.84 -32.18
CA LYS A 214 -21.66 12.83 -32.99
C LYS A 214 -21.17 14.26 -32.76
N LYS A 215 -20.56 14.57 -31.63
CA LYS A 215 -20.27 15.92 -31.18
C LYS A 215 -18.78 16.15 -30.94
N LYS A 216 -17.99 16.13 -31.99
CA LYS A 216 -16.53 16.40 -31.91
C LYS A 216 -16.18 17.82 -31.51
N LYS A 217 -17.06 18.79 -31.86
CA LYS A 217 -16.89 20.24 -31.59
C LYS A 217 -18.17 20.75 -30.99
N VAL A 218 -18.15 21.13 -29.72
CA VAL A 218 -19.38 21.42 -28.96
C VAL A 218 -19.24 22.70 -28.19
N ILE A 219 -20.32 23.48 -28.17
CA ILE A 219 -20.49 24.65 -27.31
C ILE A 219 -21.71 24.36 -26.42
N LEU A 220 -21.50 24.35 -25.11
CA LEU A 220 -22.55 24.05 -24.14
C LEU A 220 -22.64 25.16 -23.11
N ASP A 221 -23.86 25.68 -22.91
CA ASP A 221 -24.12 26.66 -21.88
C ASP A 221 -24.59 25.97 -20.58
N PHE A 222 -23.95 26.30 -19.47
CA PHE A 222 -24.32 25.83 -18.15
C PHE A 222 -24.08 26.91 -17.10
N ASN A 223 -25.13 27.28 -16.38
CA ASN A 223 -25.11 28.38 -15.43
C ASN A 223 -24.57 29.71 -16.07
N ASN A 224 -23.56 30.30 -15.45
CA ASN A 224 -22.93 31.56 -15.93
C ASN A 224 -21.76 31.31 -16.89
N TYR A 225 -21.52 30.06 -17.30
CA TYR A 225 -20.40 29.67 -18.13
C TYR A 225 -20.85 29.09 -19.46
N THR A 226 -19.97 29.20 -20.46
CA THR A 226 -20.05 28.46 -21.71
C THR A 226 -18.83 27.55 -21.80
N TYR A 227 -19.06 26.29 -22.09
CA TYR A 227 -18.02 25.29 -22.29
C TYR A 227 -17.78 25.11 -23.80
N PHE A 228 -16.56 25.32 -24.22
CA PHE A 228 -16.10 25.04 -25.57
C PHE A 228 -15.29 23.74 -25.52
N ILE A 229 -15.77 22.72 -26.21
CA ILE A 229 -15.18 21.39 -26.13
C ILE A 229 -14.80 20.94 -27.54
N ASN A 230 -13.58 20.43 -27.69
CA ASN A 230 -13.10 19.82 -28.91
C ASN A 230 -12.56 18.41 -28.59
N VAL A 231 -13.21 17.37 -29.09
CA VAL A 231 -12.81 15.99 -28.97
C VAL A 231 -11.97 15.60 -30.18
N TYR A 232 -10.72 15.25 -29.94
CA TYR A 232 -9.77 14.89 -30.99
C TYR A 232 -9.87 13.40 -31.36
N ASP A 233 -9.98 12.55 -30.33
CA ASP A 233 -10.05 11.12 -30.49
C ASP A 233 -10.83 10.48 -29.34
N PHE A 234 -11.30 9.23 -29.51
CA PHE A 234 -12.05 8.52 -28.48
C PHE A 234 -11.89 7.01 -28.58
N ILE A 235 -12.01 6.35 -27.43
CA ILE A 235 -12.12 4.90 -27.30
C ILE A 235 -13.44 4.60 -26.60
N ILE A 236 -14.21 3.67 -27.17
CA ILE A 236 -15.47 3.25 -26.57
C ILE A 236 -15.25 2.24 -25.46
N LYS A 237 -16.25 2.10 -24.57
CA LYS A 237 -16.29 1.04 -23.58
C LYS A 237 -16.06 -0.35 -24.23
N ASN A 238 -15.32 -1.21 -23.57
CA ASN A 238 -14.82 -2.50 -24.05
C ASN A 238 -13.79 -2.43 -25.19
N GLY A 239 -13.30 -1.24 -25.52
CA GLY A 239 -12.12 -1.10 -26.35
C GLY A 239 -10.82 -1.35 -25.55
N ILE A 240 -9.70 -1.42 -26.27
CA ILE A 240 -8.38 -1.61 -25.64
C ILE A 240 -8.01 -0.34 -24.86
N SER A 241 -7.70 -0.51 -23.57
CA SER A 241 -7.27 0.58 -22.72
C SER A 241 -5.91 1.12 -23.17
N PRO A 242 -5.72 2.45 -23.26
CA PRO A 242 -4.43 3.02 -23.66
C PRO A 242 -3.30 2.63 -22.70
N LEU A 243 -2.10 2.46 -23.24
CA LEU A 243 -0.91 2.15 -22.43
C LEU A 243 -0.70 3.15 -21.30
N SER A 244 -0.99 4.43 -21.51
CA SER A 244 -0.86 5.48 -20.50
C SER A 244 -1.70 5.23 -19.24
N PHE A 245 -2.85 4.60 -19.37
CA PHE A 245 -3.70 4.23 -18.22
C PHE A 245 -3.17 2.98 -17.50
N GLU A 246 -2.53 2.09 -18.23
CA GLU A 246 -2.11 0.78 -17.74
C GLU A 246 -0.65 0.75 -17.25
N GLU A 247 0.12 1.80 -17.48
CA GLU A 247 1.56 1.83 -17.23
C GLU A 247 1.93 1.44 -15.79
N ASN A 248 1.26 2.01 -14.80
CA ASN A 248 1.52 1.72 -13.39
C ASN A 248 1.10 0.29 -13.00
N LYS A 249 0.00 -0.20 -13.55
CA LYS A 249 -0.48 -1.56 -13.37
C LYS A 249 0.53 -2.55 -13.98
N ILE A 250 1.01 -2.29 -15.18
CA ILE A 250 2.02 -3.11 -15.87
C ILE A 250 3.33 -3.14 -15.08
N LYS A 251 3.80 -1.99 -14.59
CA LYS A 251 4.98 -1.93 -13.70
C LYS A 251 4.81 -2.83 -12.49
N SER A 252 3.66 -2.75 -11.83
CA SER A 252 3.36 -3.60 -10.66
C SER A 252 3.34 -5.09 -11.02
N ILE A 253 2.77 -5.46 -12.16
CA ILE A 253 2.75 -6.85 -12.64
C ILE A 253 4.17 -7.36 -12.89
N ILE A 254 5.00 -6.59 -13.60
CA ILE A 254 6.40 -6.96 -13.89
C ILE A 254 7.18 -7.14 -12.60
N LEU A 255 7.07 -6.21 -11.63
CA LEU A 255 7.73 -6.32 -10.34
C LEU A 255 7.29 -7.57 -9.55
N ASN A 256 5.99 -7.82 -9.50
CA ASN A 256 5.44 -9.00 -8.85
C ASN A 256 5.94 -10.30 -9.50
N GLN A 257 6.05 -10.32 -10.82
CA GLN A 257 6.60 -11.46 -11.55
C GLN A 257 8.09 -11.68 -11.25
N ARG A 258 8.89 -10.61 -11.23
CA ARG A 258 10.30 -10.67 -10.83
C ARG A 258 10.45 -11.17 -9.38
N ALA A 259 9.67 -10.64 -8.46
CA ALA A 259 9.68 -11.07 -7.05
C ALA A 259 9.30 -12.55 -6.90
N LYS A 260 8.27 -13.02 -7.63
CA LYS A 260 7.86 -14.43 -7.65
C LYS A 260 8.98 -15.34 -8.18
N ASN A 261 9.64 -14.93 -9.26
CA ASN A 261 10.74 -15.69 -9.85
C ASN A 261 11.96 -15.72 -8.92
N LEU A 262 12.27 -14.61 -8.29
CA LEU A 262 13.37 -14.50 -7.32
C LEU A 262 13.12 -15.40 -6.10
N ARG A 263 11.89 -15.43 -5.59
CA ARG A 263 11.46 -16.33 -4.50
C ARG A 263 11.61 -17.81 -4.89
N LYS A 264 11.15 -18.16 -6.10
CA LYS A 264 11.28 -19.53 -6.63
C LYS A 264 12.75 -19.94 -6.73
N LYS A 265 13.60 -19.05 -7.25
CA LYS A 265 15.04 -19.27 -7.38
C LYS A 265 15.68 -19.45 -6.00
N LEU A 266 15.39 -18.56 -5.04
CA LEU A 266 15.90 -18.68 -3.66
C LEU A 266 15.62 -20.06 -3.06
N ARG A 267 14.39 -20.54 -3.15
CA ARG A 267 14.00 -21.85 -2.61
C ARG A 267 14.75 -23.00 -3.30
N GLN A 268 14.93 -22.90 -4.61
CA GLN A 268 15.68 -23.91 -5.38
C GLN A 268 17.17 -23.89 -5.02
N ASP A 269 17.77 -22.71 -4.90
CA ASP A 269 19.18 -22.55 -4.55
C ASP A 269 19.43 -23.11 -3.14
N LEU A 270 18.60 -22.76 -2.15
CA LEU A 270 18.69 -23.31 -0.79
C LEU A 270 18.59 -24.82 -0.74
N TYR A 271 17.67 -25.40 -1.52
CA TYR A 271 17.54 -26.86 -1.62
C TYR A 271 18.77 -27.51 -2.24
N ASN A 272 19.27 -26.95 -3.33
CA ASN A 272 20.46 -27.45 -4.02
C ASN A 272 21.72 -27.34 -3.14
N ASP A 273 21.87 -26.24 -2.42
CA ASP A 273 22.96 -26.02 -1.47
C ASP A 273 22.89 -27.02 -0.30
N GLY A 274 21.68 -27.31 0.19
CA GLY A 274 21.45 -28.32 1.21
C GLY A 274 21.92 -29.72 0.77
N ILE A 275 21.62 -30.11 -0.48
CA ILE A 275 22.09 -31.39 -1.05
C ILE A 275 23.62 -31.37 -1.22
N LYS A 276 24.17 -30.32 -1.81
CA LYS A 276 25.61 -30.21 -2.08
C LYS A 276 26.45 -30.27 -0.80
N ASN A 277 25.95 -29.73 0.28
CA ASN A 277 26.63 -29.71 1.58
C ASN A 277 26.27 -30.89 2.48
N ASN A 278 25.57 -31.92 1.94
CA ASN A 278 25.12 -33.11 2.70
C ASN A 278 24.28 -32.77 3.95
N LEU A 279 23.50 -31.67 3.88
CA LEU A 279 22.60 -31.26 4.95
C LEU A 279 21.19 -31.84 4.80
N ILE A 280 20.88 -32.42 3.64
CA ILE A 280 19.55 -32.93 3.29
C ILE A 280 19.68 -34.36 2.77
N ASP A 281 18.98 -35.29 3.43
CA ASP A 281 18.78 -36.67 2.99
C ASP A 281 17.28 -36.95 2.81
N LYS A 282 16.93 -37.59 1.68
CA LYS A 282 15.59 -38.13 1.48
C LYS A 282 15.53 -39.56 1.97
N ILE A 283 15.11 -39.75 3.20
CA ILE A 283 14.86 -41.08 3.76
C ILE A 283 13.50 -41.54 3.23
N ARG A 284 13.53 -42.41 2.21
CA ARG A 284 12.33 -43.15 1.78
C ARG A 284 12.30 -44.47 2.53
N GLN A 285 11.22 -44.72 3.28
CA GLN A 285 10.88 -46.04 3.80
C GLN A 285 10.24 -46.87 2.69
#